data_dda5c5f45fe170c0a1bb8b528d48efb0
#
_entry.id   dda5c5f45fe170c0a1bb8b528d48efb0
#
_cell.length_a   1.000
_cell.length_b   1.000
_cell.length_c   1.000
_cell.angle_alpha   90.00
_cell.angle_beta   90.00
_cell.angle_gamma   90.00
#
_symmetry.space_group_name_H-M   'P 1'
#
loop_
_entity.id
_entity.type
_entity.pdbx_description
1 polymer ?
#
loop_
_entity_poly.entity_id
_entity_poly.type
_entity_poly.pdbx_seq_one_letter_code
_entity_poly.pdbx_strand_id
1 'polypeptide(L)'
;MRYRTSIVVAMASAWVAASAAQQQAPRDNQPGRKWSEEQLRQASSAVRAGRKLTPKSWPNGARVAVALTFTLNNTANNFAVGDSAVVQLTGGEFGAITGLPRVLDVLDQHGVPATFFIPATAAIVDPQMIPEIVKRRRHEIGTLGWSDENPVAINNATEEEQLLTKATEYLTKAAGKKPVGARGPSDLLSLYTMGLLKKAGFLYDSTLMGMDEPYEVLLNGQPSGIVELPVSRMLDDRPTLSAPRFGPSALPSPELIFETFRDDFDAAYGEGTLFLVTLHPHLIGMRSRITYLDDLIRYMQSKPNVWFATTEEIARYVRQQAGITN
;
A
#
# COMPACT_ATOMS: atom_id res chain seq x y z
N MET A 1 77.14 -25.76 -41.04
CA MET A 1 76.35 -24.72 -40.39
C MET A 1 75.32 -25.40 -39.48
N ARG A 2 75.55 -25.33 -38.19
CA ARG A 2 74.70 -26.00 -37.19
C ARG A 2 73.97 -24.89 -36.41
N TYR A 3 72.71 -24.78 -36.57
CA TYR A 3 71.83 -23.90 -35.76
C TYR A 3 71.50 -24.61 -34.42
N ARG A 4 71.90 -23.99 -33.35
CA ARG A 4 71.48 -24.39 -31.99
C ARG A 4 70.26 -23.63 -31.63
N THR A 5 69.17 -24.34 -31.46
CA THR A 5 67.91 -23.79 -30.97
C THR A 5 67.91 -23.83 -29.45
N SER A 6 67.98 -22.67 -28.81
CA SER A 6 67.86 -22.53 -27.36
C SER A 6 66.37 -22.49 -26.98
N ILE A 7 65.95 -23.50 -26.24
CA ILE A 7 64.60 -23.52 -25.66
C ILE A 7 64.67 -22.73 -24.35
N VAL A 8 64.01 -21.58 -24.28
CA VAL A 8 63.80 -20.86 -23.04
C VAL A 8 62.53 -21.41 -22.39
N VAL A 9 62.70 -22.13 -21.29
CA VAL A 9 61.59 -22.58 -20.45
C VAL A 9 61.22 -21.44 -19.53
N ALA A 10 60.14 -20.75 -19.81
CA ALA A 10 59.55 -19.77 -18.92
C ALA A 10 58.73 -20.51 -17.85
N MET A 11 59.24 -20.55 -16.62
CA MET A 11 58.45 -20.96 -15.45
C MET A 11 57.44 -19.87 -15.12
N ALA A 12 56.20 -20.07 -15.49
CA ALA A 12 55.10 -19.26 -15.00
C ALA A 12 54.75 -19.71 -13.57
N SER A 13 55.15 -18.91 -12.60
CA SER A 13 54.77 -19.08 -11.20
C SER A 13 53.29 -18.69 -11.06
N ALA A 14 52.43 -19.66 -11.10
CA ALA A 14 51.02 -19.46 -10.79
C ALA A 14 50.88 -19.15 -9.29
N TRP A 15 50.71 -17.88 -8.95
CA TRP A 15 50.21 -17.48 -7.66
C TRP A 15 48.75 -17.85 -7.58
N VAL A 16 48.41 -18.99 -7.00
CA VAL A 16 47.09 -19.32 -6.55
C VAL A 16 46.85 -18.48 -5.30
N ALA A 17 46.29 -17.28 -5.49
CA ALA A 17 45.68 -16.55 -4.40
C ALA A 17 44.44 -17.34 -3.99
N ALA A 18 44.59 -18.18 -2.99
CA ALA A 18 43.46 -18.75 -2.26
C ALA A 18 42.77 -17.58 -1.52
N SER A 19 41.82 -16.92 -2.20
CA SER A 19 40.85 -16.12 -1.52
C SER A 19 40.03 -17.09 -0.65
N ALA A 20 40.38 -17.15 0.64
CA ALA A 20 39.51 -17.70 1.65
C ALA A 20 38.27 -16.81 1.65
N ALA A 21 37.33 -17.11 0.77
CA ALA A 21 35.94 -16.66 0.93
C ALA A 21 35.56 -17.21 2.31
N GLN A 22 35.54 -16.31 3.30
CA GLN A 22 34.87 -16.59 4.56
C GLN A 22 33.43 -16.99 4.18
N GLN A 23 33.20 -18.30 4.10
CA GLN A 23 31.85 -18.84 4.05
C GLN A 23 31.19 -18.38 5.37
N GLN A 24 30.48 -17.26 5.30
CA GLN A 24 29.56 -16.93 6.36
C GLN A 24 28.67 -18.15 6.54
N ALA A 25 28.65 -18.71 7.75
CA ALA A 25 27.75 -19.79 8.09
C ALA A 25 26.36 -19.42 7.57
N PRO A 26 25.63 -20.36 6.94
CA PRO A 26 24.29 -20.06 6.41
C PRO A 26 23.49 -19.38 7.51
N ARG A 27 23.07 -18.13 7.29
CA ARG A 27 22.22 -17.45 8.23
C ARG A 27 20.94 -18.28 8.36
N ASP A 28 20.59 -18.65 9.60
CA ASP A 28 19.32 -19.32 9.84
C ASP A 28 18.21 -18.36 9.37
N ASN A 29 17.65 -18.63 8.19
CA ASN A 29 16.61 -17.82 7.60
C ASN A 29 15.22 -18.09 8.19
N GLN A 30 15.13 -19.00 9.16
CA GLN A 30 13.91 -19.34 9.89
C GLN A 30 14.13 -19.40 11.41
N PRO A 31 14.63 -18.32 12.03
CA PRO A 31 14.94 -18.33 13.48
C PRO A 31 13.68 -18.59 14.33
N GLY A 32 12.51 -18.17 13.88
CA GLY A 32 11.24 -18.33 14.59
C GLY A 32 10.83 -19.79 14.83
N ARG A 33 11.36 -20.74 14.05
CA ARG A 33 11.10 -22.18 14.30
C ARG A 33 11.60 -22.69 15.67
N LYS A 34 12.48 -21.92 16.30
CA LYS A 34 13.07 -22.24 17.61
C LYS A 34 12.49 -21.40 18.74
N TRP A 35 11.49 -20.56 18.44
CA TRP A 35 10.88 -19.72 19.45
C TRP A 35 10.10 -20.54 20.46
N SER A 36 10.19 -20.16 21.73
CA SER A 36 9.33 -20.68 22.79
C SER A 36 7.88 -20.21 22.58
N GLU A 37 6.94 -20.88 23.23
CA GLU A 37 5.54 -20.44 23.20
C GLU A 37 5.38 -19.00 23.69
N GLU A 38 6.15 -18.59 24.69
CA GLU A 38 6.12 -17.21 25.20
C GLU A 38 6.60 -16.21 24.15
N GLN A 39 7.71 -16.52 23.44
CA GLN A 39 8.18 -15.68 22.34
C GLN A 39 7.16 -15.59 21.19
N LEU A 40 6.48 -16.69 20.85
CA LEU A 40 5.42 -16.71 19.86
C LEU A 40 4.24 -15.84 20.29
N ARG A 41 3.79 -15.96 21.58
CA ARG A 41 2.72 -15.13 22.12
C ARG A 41 3.09 -13.65 22.12
N GLN A 42 4.30 -13.31 22.55
CA GLN A 42 4.77 -11.94 22.59
C GLN A 42 4.85 -11.33 21.18
N ALA A 43 5.45 -12.01 20.22
CA ALA A 43 5.53 -11.55 18.83
C ALA A 43 4.15 -11.35 18.21
N SER A 44 3.21 -12.28 18.51
CA SER A 44 1.86 -12.21 17.99
C SER A 44 0.97 -11.17 18.68
N SER A 45 1.30 -10.72 19.89
CA SER A 45 0.48 -9.75 20.64
C SER A 45 0.82 -8.30 20.36
N ALA A 46 1.95 -8.01 19.71
CA ALA A 46 2.41 -6.65 19.46
C ALA A 46 1.37 -5.82 18.71
N VAL A 47 0.86 -6.36 17.58
CA VAL A 47 -0.22 -5.77 16.79
C VAL A 47 -1.19 -6.88 16.39
N ARG A 48 -2.46 -6.75 16.73
CA ARG A 48 -3.50 -7.75 16.43
C ARG A 48 -4.84 -7.12 16.09
N ALA A 49 -5.68 -7.90 15.40
CA ALA A 49 -7.09 -7.60 15.27
C ALA A 49 -7.76 -7.71 16.65
N GLY A 50 -8.50 -6.68 17.01
CA GLY A 50 -9.32 -6.60 18.22
C GLY A 50 -10.79 -6.89 17.93
N ARG A 51 -11.69 -6.05 18.48
CA ARG A 51 -13.12 -6.22 18.27
C ARG A 51 -13.52 -5.75 16.87
N LYS A 52 -14.47 -6.46 16.26
CA LYS A 52 -15.16 -6.06 15.05
C LYS A 52 -15.92 -4.75 15.28
N LEU A 53 -15.88 -3.85 14.32
CA LEU A 53 -16.46 -2.53 14.41
C LEU A 53 -17.53 -2.25 13.35
N THR A 54 -17.94 -3.25 12.57
CA THR A 54 -18.99 -3.09 11.56
C THR A 54 -20.24 -2.50 12.21
N PRO A 55 -20.73 -1.34 11.77
CA PRO A 55 -21.90 -0.71 12.35
C PRO A 55 -23.16 -1.52 12.00
N LYS A 56 -24.22 -1.36 12.80
CA LYS A 56 -25.51 -2.00 12.53
C LYS A 56 -26.19 -1.47 11.25
N SER A 57 -25.86 -0.28 10.84
CA SER A 57 -26.32 0.36 9.59
C SER A 57 -25.32 1.42 9.17
N TRP A 58 -25.21 1.65 7.88
CA TRP A 58 -24.41 2.73 7.32
C TRP A 58 -25.26 4.02 7.20
N PRO A 59 -24.63 5.20 6.95
CA PRO A 59 -25.34 6.47 6.82
C PRO A 59 -26.49 6.40 5.80
N ASN A 60 -27.56 7.12 6.10
CA ASN A 60 -28.75 7.23 5.24
C ASN A 60 -29.44 5.89 4.91
N GLY A 61 -29.26 4.87 5.77
CA GLY A 61 -29.82 3.54 5.55
C GLY A 61 -29.09 2.75 4.44
N ALA A 62 -27.87 3.14 4.12
CA ALA A 62 -27.07 2.38 3.16
C ALA A 62 -26.81 0.96 3.65
N ARG A 63 -26.78 0.04 2.71
CA ARG A 63 -26.58 -1.39 2.94
C ARG A 63 -25.10 -1.76 3.00
N VAL A 64 -24.28 -1.07 2.22
CA VAL A 64 -22.84 -1.30 2.12
C VAL A 64 -22.11 0.04 2.07
N ALA A 65 -20.94 0.11 2.69
CA ALA A 65 -19.99 1.18 2.46
C ALA A 65 -19.00 0.78 1.36
N VAL A 66 -18.69 1.68 0.45
CA VAL A 66 -17.73 1.46 -0.65
C VAL A 66 -16.60 2.46 -0.54
N ALA A 67 -15.38 1.96 -0.39
CA ALA A 67 -14.15 2.73 -0.41
C ALA A 67 -13.36 2.43 -1.69
N LEU A 68 -13.27 3.41 -2.59
CA LEU A 68 -12.33 3.36 -3.70
C LEU A 68 -11.01 3.97 -3.24
N THR A 69 -9.96 3.17 -3.13
CA THR A 69 -8.65 3.64 -2.68
C THR A 69 -7.61 3.54 -3.79
N PHE A 70 -6.77 4.55 -3.89
CA PHE A 70 -5.71 4.62 -4.89
C PHE A 70 -4.36 4.81 -4.21
N THR A 71 -3.39 3.97 -4.59
CA THR A 71 -2.01 4.09 -4.16
C THR A 71 -1.20 4.79 -5.25
N LEU A 72 -0.70 5.98 -4.94
CA LEU A 72 0.05 6.85 -5.85
C LEU A 72 1.55 6.83 -5.54
N ASN A 73 2.13 5.64 -5.44
CA ASN A 73 3.55 5.50 -5.18
C ASN A 73 4.44 5.92 -6.36
N ASN A 74 3.94 5.83 -7.60
CA ASN A 74 4.64 6.27 -8.81
C ASN A 74 6.13 5.83 -8.81
N THR A 75 7.07 6.79 -8.71
CA THR A 75 8.52 6.56 -8.66
C THR A 75 9.09 6.48 -7.24
N ALA A 76 8.27 6.65 -6.20
CA ALA A 76 8.77 6.79 -4.83
C ALA A 76 9.56 5.56 -4.34
N ASN A 77 9.05 4.36 -4.63
CA ASN A 77 9.74 3.12 -4.24
C ASN A 77 11.11 2.96 -4.93
N ASN A 78 11.26 3.44 -6.17
CA ASN A 78 12.56 3.46 -6.86
C ASN A 78 13.56 4.32 -6.10
N PHE A 79 13.13 5.50 -5.65
CA PHE A 79 14.01 6.38 -4.86
C PHE A 79 14.32 5.80 -3.48
N ALA A 80 13.37 5.12 -2.84
CA ALA A 80 13.61 4.46 -1.56
C ALA A 80 14.75 3.43 -1.63
N VAL A 81 14.89 2.73 -2.76
CA VAL A 81 15.97 1.74 -2.99
C VAL A 81 17.16 2.31 -3.76
N GLY A 82 17.16 3.61 -4.04
CA GLY A 82 18.25 4.28 -4.78
C GLY A 82 18.30 3.95 -6.28
N ASP A 83 17.21 3.41 -6.85
CA ASP A 83 17.10 3.12 -8.27
C ASP A 83 16.69 4.39 -9.05
N SER A 84 17.52 4.79 -9.99
CA SER A 84 17.29 5.92 -10.88
C SER A 84 17.20 5.51 -12.36
N ALA A 85 16.95 4.22 -12.64
CA ALA A 85 16.85 3.72 -14.00
C ALA A 85 15.67 4.38 -14.76
N VAL A 86 15.98 5.03 -15.88
CA VAL A 86 15.04 5.88 -16.63
C VAL A 86 13.75 5.14 -17.00
N VAL A 87 13.82 3.88 -17.39
CA VAL A 87 12.64 3.09 -17.78
C VAL A 87 11.66 2.90 -16.63
N GLN A 88 12.17 2.70 -15.41
CA GLN A 88 11.33 2.57 -14.22
C GLN A 88 10.69 3.91 -13.84
N LEU A 89 11.47 4.98 -13.88
CA LEU A 89 10.98 6.33 -13.58
C LEU A 89 9.85 6.74 -14.53
N THR A 90 9.99 6.47 -15.83
CA THR A 90 8.91 6.78 -16.81
C THR A 90 7.63 5.98 -16.57
N GLY A 91 7.72 4.78 -15.99
CA GLY A 91 6.53 4.03 -15.54
C GLY A 91 5.77 4.76 -14.43
N GLY A 92 6.48 5.36 -13.48
CA GLY A 92 5.89 6.20 -12.44
C GLY A 92 5.31 7.51 -13.00
N GLU A 93 6.01 8.17 -13.93
CA GLU A 93 5.49 9.36 -14.62
C GLU A 93 4.15 9.09 -15.32
N PHE A 94 3.99 7.92 -15.95
CA PHE A 94 2.70 7.55 -16.53
C PHE A 94 1.58 7.58 -15.50
N GLY A 95 1.83 7.10 -14.27
CA GLY A 95 0.87 7.13 -13.17
C GLY A 95 0.40 8.53 -12.83
N ALA A 96 1.34 9.48 -12.73
CA ALA A 96 1.04 10.88 -12.41
C ALA A 96 0.42 11.66 -13.59
N ILE A 97 1.04 11.56 -14.77
CA ILE A 97 0.72 12.45 -15.91
C ILE A 97 -0.49 11.94 -16.71
N THR A 98 -0.68 10.63 -16.78
CA THR A 98 -1.71 10.01 -17.62
C THR A 98 -2.74 9.24 -16.81
N GLY A 99 -2.29 8.39 -15.89
CA GLY A 99 -3.16 7.50 -15.14
C GLY A 99 -4.09 8.23 -14.19
N LEU A 100 -3.52 9.11 -13.36
CA LEU A 100 -4.28 9.89 -12.39
C LEU A 100 -5.35 10.79 -13.03
N PRO A 101 -5.09 11.59 -14.08
CA PRO A 101 -6.13 12.35 -14.76
C PRO A 101 -7.30 11.49 -15.22
N ARG A 102 -7.04 10.34 -15.85
CA ARG A 102 -8.10 9.42 -16.30
C ARG A 102 -8.92 8.87 -15.14
N VAL A 103 -8.27 8.49 -14.04
CA VAL A 103 -8.96 8.03 -12.83
C VAL A 103 -9.86 9.14 -12.29
N LEU A 104 -9.34 10.35 -12.17
CA LEU A 104 -10.08 11.50 -11.68
C LEU A 104 -11.28 11.85 -12.58
N ASP A 105 -11.12 11.74 -13.90
CA ASP A 105 -12.22 11.97 -14.85
C ASP A 105 -13.36 10.94 -14.68
N VAL A 106 -13.02 9.66 -14.48
CA VAL A 106 -14.03 8.62 -14.18
C VAL A 106 -14.72 8.89 -12.84
N LEU A 107 -13.96 9.22 -11.79
CA LEU A 107 -14.56 9.55 -10.48
C LEU A 107 -15.49 10.79 -10.55
N ASP A 108 -15.09 11.80 -11.33
CA ASP A 108 -15.91 13.00 -11.56
C ASP A 108 -17.19 12.68 -12.35
N GLN A 109 -17.08 11.85 -13.38
CA GLN A 109 -18.23 11.42 -14.19
C GLN A 109 -19.31 10.73 -13.34
N HIS A 110 -18.89 9.91 -12.39
CA HIS A 110 -19.80 9.20 -11.48
C HIS A 110 -20.15 9.98 -10.21
N GLY A 111 -19.48 11.08 -9.92
CA GLY A 111 -19.69 11.87 -8.72
C GLY A 111 -19.28 11.16 -7.43
N VAL A 112 -18.37 10.18 -7.48
CA VAL A 112 -17.97 9.37 -6.32
C VAL A 112 -16.68 9.88 -5.67
N PRO A 113 -16.58 9.85 -4.32
CA PRO A 113 -15.33 10.16 -3.62
C PRO A 113 -14.35 9.00 -3.69
N ALA A 114 -13.08 9.30 -3.40
CA ALA A 114 -12.03 8.31 -3.27
C ALA A 114 -10.96 8.78 -2.28
N THR A 115 -10.13 7.84 -1.80
CA THR A 115 -8.96 8.14 -0.98
C THR A 115 -7.68 7.83 -1.76
N PHE A 116 -6.75 8.77 -1.73
CA PHE A 116 -5.45 8.66 -2.38
C PHE A 116 -4.35 8.56 -1.31
N PHE A 117 -3.71 7.40 -1.19
CA PHE A 117 -2.55 7.19 -0.33
C PHE A 117 -1.29 7.56 -1.12
N ILE A 118 -0.55 8.55 -0.61
CA ILE A 118 0.54 9.18 -1.35
C ILE A 118 1.80 9.21 -0.48
N PRO A 119 2.94 8.68 -0.96
CA PRO A 119 4.22 8.94 -0.34
C PRO A 119 4.66 10.37 -0.68
N ALA A 120 5.23 11.08 0.28
CA ALA A 120 5.58 12.49 0.09
C ALA A 120 6.53 12.73 -1.09
N THR A 121 7.48 11.81 -1.34
CA THR A 121 8.43 11.94 -2.47
C THR A 121 7.75 11.87 -3.82
N ALA A 122 6.67 11.10 -3.99
CA ALA A 122 5.91 11.10 -5.24
C ALA A 122 5.31 12.50 -5.51
N ALA A 123 4.77 13.15 -4.48
CA ALA A 123 4.23 14.50 -4.60
C ALA A 123 5.31 15.59 -4.75
N ILE A 124 6.55 15.33 -4.32
CA ILE A 124 7.70 16.22 -4.58
C ILE A 124 8.09 16.18 -6.05
N VAL A 125 8.10 14.97 -6.64
CA VAL A 125 8.47 14.76 -8.05
C VAL A 125 7.38 15.28 -8.98
N ASP A 126 6.12 15.02 -8.64
CA ASP A 126 4.95 15.42 -9.42
C ASP A 126 4.10 16.45 -8.62
N PRO A 127 4.54 17.72 -8.52
CA PRO A 127 3.95 18.69 -7.59
C PRO A 127 2.51 19.09 -7.94
N GLN A 128 2.02 18.79 -9.15
CA GLN A 128 0.64 19.06 -9.55
C GLN A 128 -0.34 17.97 -9.09
N MET A 129 0.15 16.81 -8.66
CA MET A 129 -0.68 15.65 -8.32
C MET A 129 -1.67 15.95 -7.19
N ILE A 130 -1.19 16.44 -6.07
CA ILE A 130 -2.06 16.79 -4.92
C ILE A 130 -3.03 17.94 -5.26
N PRO A 131 -2.60 19.08 -5.85
CA PRO A 131 -3.51 20.12 -6.31
C PRO A 131 -4.62 19.60 -7.24
N GLU A 132 -4.31 18.70 -8.19
CA GLU A 132 -5.29 18.11 -9.09
C GLU A 132 -6.36 17.27 -8.36
N ILE A 133 -6.00 16.59 -7.28
CA ILE A 133 -6.93 15.83 -6.45
C ILE A 133 -7.77 16.76 -5.58
N VAL A 134 -7.12 17.69 -4.87
CA VAL A 134 -7.76 18.55 -3.86
C VAL A 134 -8.75 19.54 -4.47
N LYS A 135 -8.50 20.04 -5.70
CA LYS A 135 -9.42 20.98 -6.36
C LYS A 135 -10.83 20.43 -6.55
N ARG A 136 -10.98 19.10 -6.58
CA ARG A 136 -12.29 18.43 -6.73
C ARG A 136 -13.10 18.36 -5.44
N ARG A 137 -12.49 18.67 -4.27
CA ARG A 137 -13.12 18.85 -2.95
C ARG A 137 -13.91 17.65 -2.42
N ARG A 138 -13.77 16.47 -3.00
CA ARG A 138 -14.49 15.25 -2.59
C ARG A 138 -13.56 14.11 -2.19
N HIS A 139 -12.27 14.26 -2.46
CA HIS A 139 -11.30 13.20 -2.24
C HIS A 139 -10.49 13.42 -0.97
N GLU A 140 -9.99 12.35 -0.41
CA GLU A 140 -9.10 12.33 0.74
C GLU A 140 -7.66 12.09 0.30
N ILE A 141 -6.71 12.71 1.00
CA ILE A 141 -5.29 12.39 0.95
C ILE A 141 -4.91 11.66 2.23
N GLY A 142 -4.50 10.39 2.11
CA GLY A 142 -3.86 9.59 3.15
C GLY A 142 -2.33 9.54 2.95
N THR A 143 -1.59 9.15 3.98
CA THR A 143 -0.13 8.98 3.87
C THR A 143 0.25 7.56 3.48
N LEU A 144 1.30 7.44 2.66
CA LEU A 144 2.01 6.19 2.32
C LEU A 144 3.50 6.31 2.73
N GLY A 145 3.79 6.98 3.83
CA GLY A 145 5.15 7.23 4.29
C GLY A 145 5.86 8.36 3.53
N TRP A 146 7.20 8.39 3.64
CA TRP A 146 8.03 9.39 2.98
C TRP A 146 8.32 9.04 1.52
N SER A 147 8.84 7.84 1.26
CA SER A 147 9.28 7.38 -0.06
C SER A 147 8.78 5.97 -0.41
N ASP A 148 7.67 5.53 0.17
CA ASP A 148 7.23 4.13 0.07
C ASP A 148 8.32 3.16 0.58
N GLU A 149 9.01 3.58 1.63
CA GLU A 149 10.10 2.85 2.29
C GLU A 149 9.63 1.56 2.94
N ASN A 150 10.57 0.63 3.18
CA ASN A 150 10.29 -0.60 3.90
C ASN A 150 10.52 -0.42 5.42
N PRO A 151 9.47 -0.26 6.24
CA PRO A 151 9.61 -0.01 7.68
C PRO A 151 10.19 -1.22 8.43
N VAL A 152 10.00 -2.44 7.92
CA VAL A 152 10.61 -3.66 8.50
C VAL A 152 12.11 -3.69 8.27
N ALA A 153 12.59 -3.17 7.14
CA ALA A 153 14.03 -3.07 6.87
C ALA A 153 14.69 -1.94 7.67
N ILE A 154 14.00 -0.83 7.89
CA ILE A 154 14.46 0.27 8.75
C ILE A 154 14.63 -0.23 10.18
N ASN A 155 13.66 -0.95 10.72
CA ASN A 155 13.67 -1.55 12.06
C ASN A 155 14.18 -0.61 13.16
N ASN A 156 13.83 0.68 13.09
CA ASN A 156 14.26 1.73 14.00
C ASN A 156 13.10 2.71 14.25
N ALA A 157 12.56 2.70 15.46
CA ALA A 157 11.40 3.51 15.83
C ALA A 157 11.63 5.01 15.65
N THR A 158 12.84 5.51 15.96
CA THR A 158 13.17 6.95 15.84
C THR A 158 13.23 7.37 14.38
N GLU A 159 13.86 6.58 13.53
CA GLU A 159 13.95 6.86 12.09
C GLU A 159 12.56 6.80 11.43
N GLU A 160 11.78 5.76 11.75
CA GLU A 160 10.42 5.62 11.24
C GLU A 160 9.52 6.80 11.69
N GLU A 161 9.63 7.24 12.95
CA GLU A 161 8.93 8.44 13.44
C GLU A 161 9.32 9.70 12.68
N GLN A 162 10.61 9.88 12.40
CA GLN A 162 11.10 11.04 11.63
C GLN A 162 10.55 11.02 10.20
N LEU A 163 10.53 9.87 9.53
CA LEU A 163 9.98 9.73 8.19
C LEU A 163 8.48 9.98 8.16
N LEU A 164 7.73 9.41 9.11
CA LEU A 164 6.28 9.63 9.25
C LEU A 164 5.96 11.12 9.49
N THR A 165 6.71 11.75 10.38
CA THR A 165 6.55 13.18 10.70
C THR A 165 6.81 14.03 9.46
N LYS A 166 7.94 13.83 8.80
CA LYS A 166 8.34 14.53 7.57
C LYS A 166 7.31 14.36 6.44
N ALA A 167 6.81 13.13 6.25
CA ALA A 167 5.76 12.86 5.26
C ALA A 167 4.46 13.61 5.60
N THR A 168 4.03 13.51 6.85
CA THR A 168 2.79 14.15 7.32
C THR A 168 2.84 15.67 7.19
N GLU A 169 3.97 16.30 7.53
CA GLU A 169 4.17 17.76 7.39
C GLU A 169 4.11 18.19 5.93
N TYR A 170 4.81 17.47 5.05
CA TYR A 170 4.80 17.76 3.62
C TYR A 170 3.39 17.65 3.03
N LEU A 171 2.71 16.53 3.28
CA LEU A 171 1.36 16.29 2.77
C LEU A 171 0.35 17.29 3.34
N THR A 172 0.49 17.67 4.62
CA THR A 172 -0.35 18.72 5.24
C THR A 172 -0.22 20.03 4.50
N LYS A 173 1.01 20.43 4.20
CA LYS A 173 1.28 21.68 3.46
C LYS A 173 0.73 21.63 2.03
N ALA A 174 0.91 20.49 1.34
CA ALA A 174 0.51 20.34 -0.05
C ALA A 174 -1.02 20.20 -0.20
N ALA A 175 -1.70 19.51 0.71
CA ALA A 175 -3.14 19.27 0.67
C ALA A 175 -3.98 20.33 1.41
N GLY A 176 -3.34 21.16 2.26
CA GLY A 176 -4.04 22.12 3.12
C GLY A 176 -4.76 21.49 4.31
N LYS A 177 -4.64 20.17 4.50
CA LYS A 177 -5.26 19.40 5.58
C LYS A 177 -4.33 18.28 6.01
N LYS A 178 -4.20 18.06 7.33
CA LYS A 178 -3.41 16.94 7.87
C LYS A 178 -4.05 15.61 7.52
N PRO A 179 -3.31 14.64 6.95
CA PRO A 179 -3.78 13.27 6.81
C PRO A 179 -4.14 12.65 8.16
N VAL A 180 -5.26 11.97 8.20
CA VAL A 180 -5.72 11.26 9.41
C VAL A 180 -5.75 9.74 9.21
N GLY A 181 -5.48 9.30 8.02
CA GLY A 181 -5.38 7.90 7.62
C GLY A 181 -4.02 7.57 7.05
N ALA A 182 -3.59 6.34 7.28
CA ALA A 182 -2.34 5.80 6.77
C ALA A 182 -2.56 4.49 6.01
N ARG A 183 -1.69 4.23 5.06
CA ARG A 183 -1.40 2.90 4.51
C ARG A 183 0.09 2.65 4.69
N GLY A 184 0.46 1.44 5.09
CA GLY A 184 1.85 1.07 5.31
C GLY A 184 2.67 1.18 4.04
N PRO A 185 3.79 1.89 4.06
CA PRO A 185 4.70 1.94 2.94
C PRO A 185 5.12 0.52 2.52
N SER A 186 5.22 0.28 1.22
CA SER A 186 5.52 -1.06 0.67
C SER A 186 4.56 -2.17 1.15
N ASP A 187 3.32 -1.83 1.54
CA ASP A 187 2.32 -2.73 2.15
C ASP A 187 2.85 -3.45 3.41
N LEU A 188 3.74 -2.80 4.16
CA LEU A 188 4.39 -3.35 5.34
C LEU A 188 4.24 -2.43 6.56
N LEU A 189 4.24 -3.05 7.74
CA LEU A 189 4.31 -2.37 9.02
C LEU A 189 5.43 -3.00 9.86
N SER A 190 6.20 -2.16 10.55
CA SER A 190 7.12 -2.61 11.60
C SER A 190 6.36 -2.84 12.92
N LEU A 191 7.05 -3.34 13.93
CA LEU A 191 6.48 -3.44 15.28
C LEU A 191 6.20 -2.06 15.90
N TYR A 192 6.74 -0.99 15.35
CA TYR A 192 6.61 0.37 15.86
C TYR A 192 5.50 1.17 15.19
N THR A 193 5.20 0.87 13.91
CA THR A 193 4.34 1.69 13.03
C THR A 193 3.00 2.05 13.67
N MET A 194 2.26 1.07 14.19
CA MET A 194 0.94 1.33 14.79
C MET A 194 1.02 2.22 16.03
N GLY A 195 2.06 2.04 16.85
CA GLY A 195 2.32 2.92 18.00
C GLY A 195 2.62 4.35 17.59
N LEU A 196 3.38 4.53 16.51
CA LEU A 196 3.72 5.83 15.94
C LEU A 196 2.50 6.51 15.33
N LEU A 197 1.66 5.79 14.59
CA LEU A 197 0.39 6.30 14.06
C LEU A 197 -0.52 6.79 15.18
N LYS A 198 -0.68 5.99 16.26
CA LYS A 198 -1.44 6.40 17.44
C LYS A 198 -0.87 7.68 18.08
N LYS A 199 0.45 7.73 18.30
CA LYS A 199 1.14 8.90 18.86
C LYS A 199 0.95 10.15 17.98
N ALA A 200 0.97 9.99 16.67
CA ALA A 200 0.77 11.08 15.72
C ALA A 200 -0.71 11.49 15.54
N GLY A 201 -1.66 10.78 16.18
CA GLY A 201 -3.09 11.10 16.17
C GLY A 201 -3.81 10.67 14.89
N PHE A 202 -3.33 9.62 14.23
CA PHE A 202 -4.06 9.01 13.12
C PHE A 202 -5.32 8.30 13.61
N LEU A 203 -6.38 8.32 12.82
CA LEU A 203 -7.67 7.73 13.17
C LEU A 203 -7.78 6.29 12.70
N TYR A 204 -7.16 5.98 11.57
CA TYR A 204 -7.24 4.67 10.94
C TYR A 204 -5.94 4.30 10.21
N ASP A 205 -5.77 3.01 10.06
CA ASP A 205 -4.85 2.36 9.12
C ASP A 205 -5.64 1.59 8.06
N SER A 206 -5.03 1.34 6.91
CA SER A 206 -5.61 0.54 5.84
C SER A 206 -4.51 -0.31 5.19
N THR A 207 -3.93 -1.21 5.99
CA THR A 207 -2.82 -2.08 5.58
C THR A 207 -3.05 -3.53 5.95
N LEU A 208 -3.65 -3.76 7.13
CA LEU A 208 -3.78 -5.09 7.70
C LEU A 208 -5.00 -5.84 7.14
N MET A 209 -4.97 -7.16 7.28
CA MET A 209 -6.03 -8.05 6.81
C MET A 209 -6.39 -9.10 7.87
N GLY A 210 -6.49 -8.66 9.12
CA GLY A 210 -6.85 -9.53 10.23
C GLY A 210 -8.33 -9.96 10.24
N MET A 211 -9.18 -9.19 9.57
CA MET A 211 -10.59 -9.47 9.26
C MET A 211 -10.89 -8.87 7.88
N ASP A 212 -12.01 -9.21 7.30
CA ASP A 212 -12.56 -8.60 6.07
C ASP A 212 -13.51 -7.43 6.34
N GLU A 213 -13.69 -7.08 7.62
CA GLU A 213 -14.55 -6.00 8.10
C GLU A 213 -13.77 -5.03 8.99
N PRO A 214 -14.24 -3.78 9.16
CA PRO A 214 -13.59 -2.83 10.06
C PRO A 214 -13.42 -3.38 11.48
N TYR A 215 -12.23 -3.20 12.05
CA TYR A 215 -11.93 -3.64 13.41
C TYR A 215 -11.03 -2.67 14.17
N GLU A 216 -11.03 -2.75 15.48
CA GLU A 216 -10.11 -2.00 16.33
C GLU A 216 -8.77 -2.72 16.40
N VAL A 217 -7.67 -2.01 16.15
CA VAL A 217 -6.33 -2.57 16.31
C VAL A 217 -5.97 -2.67 17.79
N LEU A 218 -5.47 -3.83 18.21
CA LEU A 218 -4.86 -4.01 19.52
C LEU A 218 -3.35 -3.77 19.44
N LEU A 219 -2.83 -2.99 20.38
CA LEU A 219 -1.40 -2.82 20.63
C LEU A 219 -1.04 -3.46 21.96
N ASN A 220 -0.16 -4.45 21.95
CA ASN A 220 0.22 -5.21 23.13
C ASN A 220 -1.01 -5.73 23.92
N GLY A 221 -2.00 -6.21 23.19
CA GLY A 221 -3.25 -6.73 23.75
C GLY A 221 -4.24 -5.68 24.25
N GLN A 222 -3.96 -4.38 24.09
CA GLN A 222 -4.84 -3.30 24.54
C GLN A 222 -5.45 -2.54 23.34
N PRO A 223 -6.72 -2.09 23.45
CA PRO A 223 -7.35 -1.28 22.42
C PRO A 223 -6.51 -0.02 22.09
N SER A 224 -6.23 0.17 20.83
CA SER A 224 -5.41 1.33 20.39
C SER A 224 -6.23 2.59 20.15
N GLY A 225 -7.50 2.44 19.82
CA GLY A 225 -8.34 3.48 19.26
C GLY A 225 -8.12 3.71 17.76
N ILE A 226 -7.20 3.00 17.12
CA ILE A 226 -7.04 3.04 15.66
C ILE A 226 -8.02 2.03 15.05
N VAL A 227 -8.75 2.48 14.04
CA VAL A 227 -9.59 1.61 13.20
C VAL A 227 -8.74 1.05 12.08
N GLU A 228 -8.80 -0.25 11.87
CA GLU A 228 -8.35 -0.85 10.64
C GLU A 228 -9.49 -0.88 9.63
N LEU A 229 -9.24 -0.36 8.43
CA LEU A 229 -10.07 -0.57 7.25
C LEU A 229 -9.33 -1.58 6.38
N PRO A 230 -9.65 -2.88 6.51
CA PRO A 230 -8.80 -3.94 6.02
C PRO A 230 -8.68 -3.94 4.50
N VAL A 231 -7.49 -4.35 4.03
CA VAL A 231 -7.21 -4.53 2.62
C VAL A 231 -7.12 -6.02 2.28
N SER A 232 -7.47 -6.37 1.06
CA SER A 232 -7.30 -7.72 0.52
C SER A 232 -6.40 -7.68 -0.69
N ARG A 233 -5.42 -8.59 -0.77
CA ARG A 233 -4.61 -8.75 -1.97
C ARG A 233 -5.41 -9.20 -3.19
N MET A 234 -6.59 -9.78 -2.97
CA MET A 234 -7.51 -10.16 -4.04
C MET A 234 -8.27 -8.94 -4.59
N LEU A 235 -8.41 -7.89 -3.77
CA LEU A 235 -9.03 -6.62 -4.13
C LEU A 235 -7.98 -5.52 -4.39
N ASP A 236 -6.81 -5.91 -4.90
CA ASP A 236 -5.72 -5.03 -5.28
C ASP A 236 -5.30 -5.33 -6.72
N ASP A 237 -5.25 -4.31 -7.56
CA ASP A 237 -4.89 -4.46 -8.98
C ASP A 237 -3.39 -4.70 -9.19
N ARG A 238 -2.53 -4.38 -8.22
CA ARG A 238 -1.07 -4.51 -8.34
C ARG A 238 -0.59 -5.95 -8.41
N PRO A 239 -0.96 -6.87 -7.49
CA PRO A 239 -0.55 -8.27 -7.59
C PRO A 239 -1.07 -8.97 -8.85
N THR A 240 -2.19 -8.48 -9.38
CA THR A 240 -2.94 -9.15 -10.44
C THR A 240 -2.65 -8.59 -11.83
N LEU A 241 -2.38 -7.29 -11.96
CA LEU A 241 -2.15 -6.61 -13.23
C LEU A 241 -0.69 -6.22 -13.51
N SER A 242 0.22 -6.39 -12.53
CA SER A 242 1.64 -6.14 -12.74
C SER A 242 2.31 -7.30 -13.45
N ALA A 243 2.92 -7.04 -14.60
CA ALA A 243 3.82 -8.01 -15.22
C ALA A 243 5.12 -8.10 -14.42
N PRO A 244 5.60 -9.29 -14.04
CA PRO A 244 6.96 -9.42 -13.57
C PRO A 244 7.95 -8.99 -14.68
N ARG A 245 8.99 -8.30 -14.29
CA ARG A 245 9.99 -7.77 -15.22
C ARG A 245 10.70 -8.86 -16.04
N PHE A 246 10.84 -10.06 -15.47
CA PHE A 246 11.51 -11.22 -16.07
C PHE A 246 10.77 -12.50 -15.73
N GLY A 247 10.60 -13.36 -16.73
CA GLY A 247 10.01 -14.69 -16.59
C GLY A 247 8.62 -14.82 -17.22
N PRO A 248 8.20 -16.08 -17.49
CA PRO A 248 6.88 -16.35 -18.03
C PRO A 248 5.83 -16.07 -16.94
N SER A 249 4.97 -15.09 -17.15
CA SER A 249 3.75 -14.95 -16.38
C SER A 249 2.58 -14.74 -17.31
N ALA A 250 1.61 -15.60 -17.21
CA ALA A 250 0.30 -15.32 -17.74
C ALA A 250 -0.33 -14.26 -16.82
N LEU A 251 -0.43 -13.02 -17.31
CA LEU A 251 -1.29 -12.04 -16.63
C LEU A 251 -2.73 -12.53 -16.77
N PRO A 252 -3.48 -12.59 -15.68
CA PRO A 252 -4.91 -12.88 -15.78
C PRO A 252 -5.59 -11.79 -16.63
N SER A 253 -6.68 -12.16 -17.28
CA SER A 253 -7.50 -11.18 -18.00
C SER A 253 -7.97 -10.10 -17.01
N PRO A 254 -7.86 -8.81 -17.34
CA PRO A 254 -8.47 -7.75 -16.53
C PRO A 254 -9.95 -8.01 -16.25
N GLU A 255 -10.68 -8.56 -17.20
CA GLU A 255 -12.09 -8.94 -17.03
C GLU A 255 -12.30 -9.88 -15.85
N LEU A 256 -11.51 -10.96 -15.74
CA LEU A 256 -11.61 -11.91 -14.63
C LEU A 256 -11.32 -11.26 -13.27
N ILE A 257 -10.37 -10.31 -13.22
CA ILE A 257 -10.05 -9.58 -12.00
C ILE A 257 -11.25 -8.72 -11.57
N PHE A 258 -11.86 -8.01 -12.52
CA PHE A 258 -13.01 -7.17 -12.22
C PHE A 258 -14.29 -7.97 -11.96
N GLU A 259 -14.41 -9.22 -12.46
CA GLU A 259 -15.42 -10.16 -11.99
C GLU A 259 -15.23 -10.49 -10.52
N THR A 260 -14.00 -10.79 -10.08
CA THR A 260 -13.70 -11.00 -8.66
C THR A 260 -14.07 -9.79 -7.81
N PHE A 261 -13.76 -8.57 -8.26
CA PHE A 261 -14.14 -7.36 -7.53
C PHE A 261 -15.66 -7.18 -7.43
N ARG A 262 -16.42 -7.55 -8.45
CA ARG A 262 -17.90 -7.53 -8.42
C ARG A 262 -18.48 -8.58 -7.47
N ASP A 263 -17.92 -9.76 -7.48
CA ASP A 263 -18.37 -10.86 -6.61
C ASP A 263 -18.14 -10.51 -5.13
N ASP A 264 -16.96 -9.97 -4.79
CA ASP A 264 -16.67 -9.50 -3.43
C ASP A 264 -17.54 -8.31 -3.02
N PHE A 265 -17.82 -7.37 -3.95
CA PHE A 265 -18.79 -6.32 -3.69
C PHE A 265 -20.19 -6.88 -3.42
N ASP A 266 -20.67 -7.84 -4.21
CA ASP A 266 -22.00 -8.45 -4.02
C ASP A 266 -22.07 -9.20 -2.69
N ALA A 267 -20.99 -9.87 -2.25
CA ALA A 267 -20.89 -10.48 -0.94
C ALA A 267 -20.98 -9.42 0.17
N ALA A 268 -20.15 -8.37 0.13
CA ALA A 268 -20.18 -7.27 1.09
C ALA A 268 -21.55 -6.56 1.13
N TYR A 269 -22.18 -6.37 -0.03
CA TYR A 269 -23.53 -5.83 -0.14
C TYR A 269 -24.57 -6.75 0.51
N GLY A 270 -24.43 -8.08 0.33
CA GLY A 270 -25.29 -9.09 0.95
C GLY A 270 -25.19 -9.07 2.48
N GLU A 271 -23.98 -8.97 2.99
CA GLU A 271 -23.65 -8.99 4.41
C GLU A 271 -23.87 -7.65 5.13
N GLY A 272 -23.93 -6.55 4.39
CA GLY A 272 -24.11 -5.22 4.97
C GLY A 272 -22.84 -4.61 5.55
N THR A 273 -21.69 -4.92 4.98
CA THR A 273 -20.38 -4.54 5.50
C THR A 273 -19.63 -3.54 4.60
N LEU A 274 -18.32 -3.60 4.54
CA LEU A 274 -17.41 -2.72 3.79
C LEU A 274 -16.90 -3.43 2.53
N PHE A 275 -16.99 -2.76 1.38
CA PHE A 275 -16.21 -3.10 0.20
C PHE A 275 -15.09 -2.08 0.02
N LEU A 276 -13.84 -2.50 0.09
CA LEU A 276 -12.66 -1.67 -0.10
C LEU A 276 -11.78 -2.26 -1.18
N VAL A 277 -11.53 -1.51 -2.25
CA VAL A 277 -10.64 -1.90 -3.35
C VAL A 277 -9.44 -0.98 -3.41
N THR A 278 -8.26 -1.56 -3.70
CA THR A 278 -6.99 -0.84 -3.89
C THR A 278 -6.61 -0.85 -5.36
N LEU A 279 -6.39 0.33 -5.91
CA LEU A 279 -6.06 0.53 -7.31
C LEU A 279 -4.82 1.41 -7.46
N HIS A 280 -4.10 1.23 -8.56
CA HIS A 280 -2.88 1.99 -8.85
C HIS A 280 -3.05 2.73 -10.19
N PRO A 281 -3.02 4.06 -10.23
CA PRO A 281 -3.23 4.83 -11.46
C PRO A 281 -2.30 4.45 -12.61
N HIS A 282 -1.08 4.00 -12.31
CA HIS A 282 -0.16 3.50 -13.35
C HIS A 282 -0.58 2.15 -13.96
N LEU A 283 -1.51 1.42 -13.30
CA LEU A 283 -2.07 0.15 -13.78
C LEU A 283 -3.49 0.35 -14.32
N ILE A 284 -4.43 0.77 -13.46
CA ILE A 284 -5.83 0.95 -13.84
C ILE A 284 -6.03 2.08 -14.86
N GLY A 285 -5.16 3.10 -14.87
CA GLY A 285 -5.21 4.23 -15.80
C GLY A 285 -4.81 3.90 -17.25
N MET A 286 -4.41 2.66 -17.55
CA MET A 286 -4.13 2.23 -18.92
C MET A 286 -5.42 2.22 -19.75
N ARG A 287 -5.30 2.47 -21.07
CA ARG A 287 -6.44 2.65 -22.00
C ARG A 287 -7.51 1.57 -21.92
N SER A 288 -7.09 0.31 -21.89
CA SER A 288 -8.02 -0.83 -21.83
C SER A 288 -8.51 -1.14 -20.42
N ARG A 289 -7.87 -0.61 -19.38
CA ARG A 289 -8.19 -0.95 -17.99
C ARG A 289 -9.08 0.09 -17.33
N ILE A 290 -8.95 1.35 -17.72
CA ILE A 290 -9.77 2.43 -17.15
C ILE A 290 -11.28 2.22 -17.37
N THR A 291 -11.66 1.52 -18.45
CA THR A 291 -13.06 1.18 -18.73
C THR A 291 -13.62 0.19 -17.71
N TYR A 292 -12.79 -0.70 -17.16
CA TYR A 292 -13.23 -1.61 -16.10
C TYR A 292 -13.52 -0.87 -14.78
N LEU A 293 -12.78 0.20 -14.47
CA LEU A 293 -13.10 1.05 -13.32
C LEU A 293 -14.45 1.74 -13.50
N ASP A 294 -14.69 2.30 -14.70
CA ASP A 294 -15.97 2.90 -15.06
C ASP A 294 -17.13 1.89 -14.92
N ASP A 295 -16.96 0.68 -15.48
CA ASP A 295 -17.96 -0.38 -15.40
C ASP A 295 -18.22 -0.88 -13.97
N LEU A 296 -17.17 -0.99 -13.14
CA LEU A 296 -17.29 -1.39 -11.75
C LEU A 296 -18.09 -0.36 -10.94
N ILE A 297 -17.79 0.94 -11.10
CA ILE A 297 -18.53 2.00 -10.40
C ILE A 297 -19.99 2.01 -10.86
N ARG A 298 -20.24 1.91 -12.17
CA ARG A 298 -21.60 1.85 -12.72
C ARG A 298 -22.37 0.65 -12.18
N TYR A 299 -21.72 -0.51 -12.07
CA TYR A 299 -22.32 -1.71 -11.49
C TYR A 299 -22.72 -1.49 -10.03
N MET A 300 -21.81 -0.96 -9.21
CA MET A 300 -22.10 -0.66 -7.80
C MET A 300 -23.23 0.37 -7.65
N GLN A 301 -23.24 1.42 -8.49
CA GLN A 301 -24.31 2.45 -8.49
C GLN A 301 -25.67 1.92 -8.97
N SER A 302 -25.71 0.81 -9.69
CA SER A 302 -26.97 0.16 -10.10
C SER A 302 -27.68 -0.52 -8.92
N LYS A 303 -27.01 -0.77 -7.82
CA LYS A 303 -27.61 -1.35 -6.61
C LYS A 303 -28.16 -0.23 -5.71
N PRO A 304 -29.32 -0.42 -5.08
CA PRO A 304 -29.86 0.58 -4.15
C PRO A 304 -29.05 0.65 -2.85
N ASN A 305 -29.07 1.80 -2.20
CA ASN A 305 -28.53 1.98 -0.86
C ASN A 305 -27.02 1.64 -0.75
N VAL A 306 -26.22 2.07 -1.69
CA VAL A 306 -24.75 2.01 -1.66
C VAL A 306 -24.20 3.36 -1.20
N TRP A 307 -23.33 3.36 -0.20
CA TRP A 307 -22.68 4.56 0.30
C TRP A 307 -21.22 4.59 -0.15
N PHE A 308 -20.93 5.39 -1.19
CA PHE A 308 -19.56 5.70 -1.58
C PHE A 308 -18.99 6.75 -0.63
N ALA A 309 -17.85 6.47 -0.02
CA ALA A 309 -17.22 7.36 0.94
C ALA A 309 -15.69 7.28 0.89
N THR A 310 -15.02 8.31 1.40
CA THR A 310 -13.60 8.24 1.68
C THR A 310 -13.34 7.33 2.87
N THR A 311 -12.12 6.82 2.98
CA THR A 311 -11.73 6.00 4.15
C THR A 311 -11.79 6.81 5.45
N GLU A 312 -11.51 8.13 5.41
CA GLU A 312 -11.71 9.02 6.56
C GLU A 312 -13.18 9.06 7.00
N GLU A 313 -14.12 9.23 6.07
CA GLU A 313 -15.55 9.27 6.39
C GLU A 313 -16.02 7.95 7.01
N ILE A 314 -15.61 6.83 6.42
CA ILE A 314 -15.91 5.49 6.95
C ILE A 314 -15.30 5.30 8.34
N ALA A 315 -14.03 5.61 8.52
CA ALA A 315 -13.36 5.47 9.81
C ALA A 315 -13.99 6.34 10.90
N ARG A 316 -14.34 7.58 10.59
CA ARG A 316 -15.05 8.47 11.54
C ARG A 316 -16.41 7.93 11.92
N TYR A 317 -17.18 7.44 10.95
CA TYR A 317 -18.48 6.86 11.20
C TYR A 317 -18.36 5.61 12.09
N VAL A 318 -17.46 4.70 11.74
CA VAL A 318 -17.19 3.47 12.51
C VAL A 318 -16.77 3.78 13.95
N ARG A 319 -15.83 4.74 14.14
CA ARG A 319 -15.39 5.21 15.47
C ARG A 319 -16.58 5.75 16.29
N GLN A 320 -17.41 6.59 15.68
CA GLN A 320 -18.58 7.15 16.34
C GLN A 320 -19.56 6.06 16.78
N GLN A 321 -19.88 5.10 15.92
CA GLN A 321 -20.78 3.99 16.23
C GLN A 321 -20.22 3.05 17.32
N ALA A 322 -18.90 2.90 17.36
CA ALA A 322 -18.19 2.07 18.32
C ALA A 322 -17.91 2.77 19.66
N GLY A 323 -18.21 4.07 19.78
CA GLY A 323 -17.90 4.87 20.99
C GLY A 323 -16.40 5.08 21.20
N ILE A 324 -15.60 5.05 20.13
CA ILE A 324 -14.16 5.34 20.20
C ILE A 324 -13.99 6.85 20.20
N THR A 325 -13.63 7.42 21.38
CA THR A 325 -13.26 8.82 21.54
C THR A 325 -11.77 9.06 21.20
N ASN A 326 -11.43 10.29 20.86
CA ASN A 326 -10.03 10.69 20.61
C ASN A 326 -9.22 10.77 21.90
#